data_bac7304c423aa7d11b05cbd6b776d0ee
#
_entry.id   bac7304c423aa7d11b05cbd6b776d0ee
#
_cell.length_a   1.000
_cell.length_b   1.000
_cell.length_c   1.000
_cell.angle_alpha   90.00
_cell.angle_beta   90.00
_cell.angle_gamma   90.00
#
_symmetry.space_group_name_H-M   'P 1'
#
loop_
_entity.id
_entity.type
_entity.pdbx_description
1 polymer ?
#
loop_
_entity_poly.entity_id
_entity_poly.type
_entity_poly.pdbx_seq_one_letter_code
_entity_poly.pdbx_strand_id
1 'polypeptide(L)'
;MSARETAELLLLVGRLVQTEGYDGELSPAQWMALRFFARANAFSRTPSALAEFQATTRGTASQAIKALEAGGYLVRQRSQADGRSVTLRLTDKGNEVIARDPFEVLVRAVGSGARRRLARRGRANRDA
;
A
#
# COMPACT_ATOMS: atom_id res chain seq x y z
N MET A 1 -17.30 -1.94 21.17
CA MET A 1 -17.67 -2.15 19.75
C MET A 1 -17.70 -3.65 19.48
N SER A 2 -18.78 -4.14 18.88
CA SER A 2 -18.90 -5.56 18.54
C SER A 2 -18.02 -5.93 17.33
N ALA A 3 -17.79 -7.22 17.15
CA ALA A 3 -17.06 -7.71 15.97
C ALA A 3 -17.76 -7.33 14.65
N ARG A 4 -19.10 -7.36 14.64
CA ARG A 4 -19.88 -6.95 13.47
C ARG A 4 -19.70 -5.47 13.16
N GLU A 5 -19.81 -4.61 14.14
CA GLU A 5 -19.60 -3.16 13.98
C GLU A 5 -18.19 -2.86 13.46
N THR A 6 -17.19 -3.52 14.00
CA THR A 6 -15.81 -3.38 13.53
C THR A 6 -15.67 -3.81 12.07
N ALA A 7 -16.25 -4.94 11.69
CA ALA A 7 -16.22 -5.43 10.32
C ALA A 7 -16.94 -4.48 9.36
N GLU A 8 -18.09 -3.95 9.74
CA GLU A 8 -18.85 -2.98 8.95
C GLU A 8 -18.06 -1.69 8.74
N LEU A 9 -17.37 -1.19 9.78
CA LEU A 9 -16.51 -0.03 9.67
C LEU A 9 -15.31 -0.28 8.75
N LEU A 10 -14.71 -1.46 8.82
CA LEU A 10 -13.60 -1.82 7.93
C LEU A 10 -14.05 -1.86 6.48
N LEU A 11 -15.23 -2.40 6.19
CA LEU A 11 -15.79 -2.38 4.84
C LEU A 11 -16.06 -0.96 4.36
N LEU A 12 -16.64 -0.12 5.21
CA LEU A 12 -16.93 1.27 4.87
C LEU A 12 -15.65 2.06 4.57
N VAL A 13 -14.65 1.93 5.43
CA VAL A 13 -13.35 2.58 5.23
C VAL A 13 -12.70 2.10 3.93
N GLY A 14 -12.73 0.81 3.65
CA GLY A 14 -12.21 0.26 2.40
C GLY A 14 -12.88 0.86 1.17
N ARG A 15 -14.20 1.01 1.19
CA ARG A 15 -14.95 1.64 0.11
C ARG A 15 -14.61 3.11 -0.06
N LEU A 16 -14.51 3.86 1.03
CA LEU A 16 -14.16 5.29 0.98
C LEU A 16 -12.76 5.50 0.40
N VAL A 17 -11.79 4.69 0.82
CA VAL A 17 -10.43 4.76 0.28
C VAL A 17 -10.44 4.48 -1.23
N GLN A 18 -11.21 3.48 -1.69
CA GLN A 18 -11.29 3.14 -3.11
C GLN A 18 -12.02 4.19 -3.95
N THR A 19 -13.03 4.86 -3.41
CA THR A 19 -13.84 5.80 -4.20
C THR A 19 -13.35 7.23 -4.15
N GLU A 20 -12.87 7.71 -3.02
CA GLU A 20 -12.48 9.11 -2.82
C GLU A 20 -10.98 9.34 -2.93
N GLY A 21 -10.18 8.32 -2.69
CA GLY A 21 -8.73 8.41 -2.76
C GLY A 21 -8.16 8.25 -4.17
N TYR A 22 -8.93 7.75 -5.13
CA TYR A 22 -8.43 7.34 -6.44
C TYR A 22 -9.11 8.10 -7.57
N ASP A 23 -8.89 9.38 -7.62
CA ASP A 23 -9.38 10.24 -8.71
C ASP A 23 -8.34 10.48 -9.81
N GLY A 24 -7.23 9.79 -9.77
CA GLY A 24 -6.07 10.09 -10.59
C GLY A 24 -5.67 8.99 -11.57
N GLU A 25 -4.39 8.97 -11.87
CA GLU A 25 -3.77 8.19 -12.93
C GLU A 25 -3.76 6.68 -12.66
N LEU A 26 -3.85 6.27 -11.40
CA LEU A 26 -3.69 4.87 -10.99
C LEU A 26 -5.00 4.27 -10.50
N SER A 27 -5.25 3.03 -10.93
CA SER A 27 -6.34 2.21 -10.37
C SER A 27 -6.00 1.75 -8.94
N PRO A 28 -6.99 1.27 -8.16
CA PRO A 28 -6.73 0.68 -6.86
C PRO A 28 -5.70 -0.45 -6.89
N ALA A 29 -5.76 -1.33 -7.88
CA ALA A 29 -4.80 -2.43 -8.04
C ALA A 29 -3.38 -1.92 -8.31
N GLN A 30 -3.24 -0.89 -9.11
CA GLN A 30 -1.95 -0.25 -9.39
C GLN A 30 -1.39 0.44 -8.15
N TRP A 31 -2.22 1.15 -7.38
CA TRP A 31 -1.82 1.74 -6.12
C TRP A 31 -1.30 0.69 -5.13
N MET A 32 -2.03 -0.43 -5.01
CA MET A 32 -1.61 -1.52 -4.13
C MET A 32 -0.25 -2.09 -4.52
N ALA A 33 -0.03 -2.31 -5.81
CA ALA A 33 1.24 -2.83 -6.33
C ALA A 33 2.38 -1.82 -6.13
N LEU A 34 2.16 -0.56 -6.45
CA LEU A 34 3.18 0.48 -6.29
C LEU A 34 3.57 0.66 -4.83
N ARG A 35 2.58 0.67 -3.94
CA ARG A 35 2.78 0.74 -2.49
C ARG A 35 3.59 -0.43 -1.96
N PHE A 36 3.31 -1.63 -2.46
CA PHE A 36 4.08 -2.82 -2.12
C PHE A 36 5.56 -2.66 -2.48
N PHE A 37 5.85 -2.27 -3.72
CA PHE A 37 7.25 -2.12 -4.17
C PHE A 37 7.97 -0.95 -3.49
N ALA A 38 7.26 0.07 -3.08
CA ALA A 38 7.84 1.18 -2.33
C ALA A 38 8.39 0.74 -0.96
N ARG A 39 7.79 -0.31 -0.37
CA ARG A 39 8.16 -0.81 0.95
C ARG A 39 8.95 -2.12 0.93
N ALA A 40 8.96 -2.81 -0.19
CA ALA A 40 9.61 -4.10 -0.31
C ALA A 40 11.13 -3.97 -0.10
N ASN A 41 11.71 -4.95 0.56
CA ASN A 41 13.17 -5.05 0.68
C ASN A 41 13.77 -5.59 -0.62
N ALA A 42 15.11 -5.66 -0.68
CA ALA A 42 15.82 -6.09 -1.88
C ALA A 42 15.47 -7.51 -2.35
N PHE A 43 14.96 -8.37 -1.45
CA PHE A 43 14.63 -9.77 -1.76
C PHE A 43 13.17 -9.96 -2.17
N SER A 44 12.30 -9.02 -1.88
CA SER A 44 10.86 -9.14 -2.13
C SER A 44 10.33 -8.23 -3.25
N ARG A 45 11.20 -7.62 -4.02
CA ARG A 45 10.80 -6.75 -5.15
C ARG A 45 10.56 -7.55 -6.43
N THR A 46 9.75 -8.59 -6.35
CA THR A 46 9.48 -9.51 -7.46
C THR A 46 7.99 -9.64 -7.73
N PRO A 47 7.60 -10.03 -8.98
CA PRO A 47 6.19 -10.32 -9.29
C PRO A 47 5.59 -11.41 -8.40
N SER A 48 6.38 -12.44 -8.09
CA SER A 48 5.93 -13.55 -7.23
C SER A 48 5.63 -13.09 -5.81
N ALA A 49 6.49 -12.23 -5.25
CA ALA A 49 6.28 -11.68 -3.90
C ALA A 49 5.02 -10.80 -3.85
N LEU A 50 4.76 -10.00 -4.89
CA LEU A 50 3.53 -9.21 -4.98
C LEU A 50 2.30 -10.10 -5.02
N ALA A 51 2.33 -11.15 -5.86
CA ALA A 51 1.22 -12.10 -5.98
C ALA A 51 0.91 -12.79 -4.64
N GLU A 52 1.95 -13.22 -3.93
CA GLU A 52 1.82 -13.84 -2.61
C GLU A 52 1.24 -12.86 -1.58
N PHE A 53 1.76 -11.64 -1.53
CA PHE A 53 1.27 -10.61 -0.62
C PHE A 53 -0.20 -10.28 -0.85
N GLN A 54 -0.64 -10.21 -2.10
CA GLN A 54 -2.01 -9.88 -2.47
C GLN A 54 -2.94 -11.09 -2.50
N ALA A 55 -2.44 -12.30 -2.21
CA ALA A 55 -3.18 -13.55 -2.33
C ALA A 55 -3.88 -13.68 -3.70
N THR A 56 -3.15 -13.37 -4.76
CA THR A 56 -3.63 -13.40 -6.14
C THR A 56 -2.73 -14.25 -7.01
N THR A 57 -3.08 -14.38 -8.30
CA THR A 57 -2.26 -15.11 -9.26
C THR A 57 -1.08 -14.26 -9.72
N ARG A 58 -0.05 -14.95 -10.18
CA ARG A 58 1.11 -14.32 -10.80
C ARG A 58 0.75 -13.51 -12.05
N GLY A 59 -0.24 -14.00 -12.82
CA GLY A 59 -0.75 -13.29 -13.99
C GLY A 59 -1.42 -11.96 -13.64
N THR A 60 -2.24 -11.95 -12.59
CA THR A 60 -2.90 -10.73 -12.12
C THR A 60 -1.88 -9.72 -11.60
N ALA A 61 -0.91 -10.17 -10.82
CA ALA A 61 0.18 -9.31 -10.33
C ALA A 61 1.00 -8.74 -11.50
N SER A 62 1.31 -9.57 -12.49
CA SER A 62 2.07 -9.15 -13.68
C SER A 62 1.33 -8.10 -14.51
N GLN A 63 0.02 -8.15 -14.59
CA GLN A 63 -0.77 -7.14 -15.30
C GLN A 63 -0.65 -5.76 -14.63
N ALA A 64 -0.75 -5.71 -13.32
CA ALA A 64 -0.58 -4.46 -12.57
C ALA A 64 0.84 -3.90 -12.74
N ILE A 65 1.84 -4.77 -12.70
CA ILE A 65 3.24 -4.39 -12.90
C ILE A 65 3.45 -3.83 -14.31
N LYS A 66 2.94 -4.50 -15.35
CA LYS A 66 3.06 -4.03 -16.73
C LYS A 66 2.43 -2.67 -16.92
N ALA A 67 1.26 -2.44 -16.33
CA ALA A 67 0.60 -1.14 -16.39
C ALA A 67 1.44 -0.05 -15.72
N LEU A 68 2.05 -0.34 -14.58
CA LEU A 68 2.94 0.60 -13.88
C LEU A 68 4.23 0.85 -14.65
N GLU A 69 4.79 -0.16 -15.30
CA GLU A 69 5.95 0.01 -16.18
C GLU A 69 5.61 0.87 -17.39
N ALA A 70 4.49 0.60 -18.04
CA ALA A 70 4.03 1.37 -19.20
C ALA A 70 3.77 2.84 -18.84
N GLY A 71 3.29 3.11 -17.63
CA GLY A 71 3.10 4.47 -17.12
C GLY A 71 4.37 5.16 -16.64
N GLY A 72 5.50 4.44 -16.61
CA GLY A 72 6.78 4.99 -16.16
C GLY A 72 6.97 5.04 -14.65
N TYR A 73 6.17 4.31 -13.88
CA TYR A 73 6.24 4.30 -12.41
C TYR A 73 7.20 3.27 -11.85
N LEU A 74 7.38 2.16 -12.58
CA LEU A 74 8.29 1.07 -12.22
C LEU A 74 9.25 0.79 -13.36
N VAL A 75 10.42 0.29 -13.01
CA VAL A 75 11.43 -0.20 -13.96
C VAL A 75 11.95 -1.55 -13.50
N ARG A 76 12.16 -2.44 -14.47
CA ARG A 76 12.76 -3.75 -14.22
C ARG A 76 14.27 -3.64 -14.15
N GLN A 77 14.84 -4.36 -13.21
CA GLN A 77 16.28 -4.53 -13.09
C GLN A 77 16.59 -6.01 -12.92
N ARG A 78 17.66 -6.46 -13.54
CA ARG A 78 18.17 -7.80 -13.25
C ARG A 78 18.89 -7.77 -11.91
N SER A 79 18.67 -8.81 -11.11
CA SER A 79 19.40 -8.97 -9.87
C SER A 79 20.90 -9.12 -10.16
N GLN A 80 21.73 -8.33 -9.49
CA GLN A 80 23.17 -8.45 -9.61
C GLN A 80 23.70 -9.72 -8.94
N ALA A 81 22.92 -10.34 -8.05
CA ALA A 81 23.32 -11.52 -7.31
C ALA A 81 23.36 -12.78 -8.18
N ASP A 82 22.39 -12.98 -9.10
CA ASP A 82 22.29 -14.20 -9.91
C ASP A 82 22.09 -13.96 -11.41
N GLY A 83 21.86 -12.73 -11.83
CA GLY A 83 21.65 -12.35 -13.22
C GLY A 83 20.38 -12.89 -13.89
N ARG A 84 19.58 -13.69 -13.18
CA ARG A 84 18.37 -14.35 -13.67
C ARG A 84 17.10 -13.75 -13.11
N SER A 85 17.11 -13.36 -11.85
CA SER A 85 15.95 -12.79 -11.18
C SER A 85 15.74 -11.35 -11.65
N VAL A 86 14.47 -11.04 -11.89
CA VAL A 86 14.05 -9.68 -12.21
C VAL A 86 13.46 -9.05 -10.95
N THR A 87 13.95 -7.88 -10.62
CA THR A 87 13.41 -7.06 -9.52
C THR A 87 12.78 -5.79 -10.07
N LEU A 88 11.84 -5.25 -9.33
CA LEU A 88 11.13 -4.01 -9.68
C LEU A 88 11.58 -2.88 -8.76
N ARG A 89 11.77 -1.71 -9.33
CA ARG A 89 12.14 -0.51 -8.57
C ARG A 89 11.25 0.65 -9.00
N LEU A 90 10.91 1.52 -8.06
CA LEU A 90 10.22 2.76 -8.37
C LEU A 90 11.16 3.70 -9.13
N THR A 91 10.62 4.31 -10.18
CA THR A 91 11.27 5.43 -10.87
C THR A 91 11.09 6.72 -10.07
N ASP A 92 11.71 7.81 -10.48
CA ASP A 92 11.47 9.13 -9.88
C ASP A 92 9.98 9.50 -9.94
N LYS A 93 9.33 9.21 -11.07
CA LYS A 93 7.88 9.39 -11.22
C LYS A 93 7.09 8.55 -10.22
N GLY A 94 7.49 7.29 -10.03
CA GLY A 94 6.88 6.40 -9.05
C GLY A 94 7.03 6.93 -7.62
N ASN A 95 8.20 7.42 -7.28
CA ASN A 95 8.45 8.02 -5.96
C ASN A 95 7.64 9.29 -5.73
N GLU A 96 7.48 10.14 -6.73
CA GLU A 96 6.65 11.35 -6.65
C GLU A 96 5.18 11.01 -6.40
N VAL A 97 4.67 10.00 -7.11
CA VAL A 97 3.28 9.58 -6.97
C VAL A 97 3.04 8.93 -5.60
N ILE A 98 3.95 8.06 -5.14
CA ILE A 98 3.79 7.40 -3.85
C ILE A 98 3.83 8.40 -2.67
N ALA A 99 4.52 9.53 -2.83
CA ALA A 99 4.53 10.60 -1.83
C ALA A 99 3.14 11.23 -1.65
N ARG A 100 2.25 11.09 -2.65
CA ARG A 100 0.87 11.58 -2.63
C ARG A 100 -0.15 10.47 -2.46
N ASP A 101 0.28 9.33 -1.93
CA ASP A 101 -0.59 8.16 -1.74
C ASP A 101 -1.80 8.52 -0.86
N PRO A 102 -3.04 8.36 -1.37
CA PRO A 102 -4.25 8.61 -0.57
C PRO A 102 -4.32 7.79 0.71
N PHE A 103 -3.69 6.63 0.74
CA PHE A 103 -3.62 5.78 1.91
C PHE A 103 -2.94 6.46 3.10
N GLU A 104 -2.02 7.39 2.86
CA GLU A 104 -1.33 8.13 3.93
C GLU A 104 -2.28 8.99 4.76
N VAL A 105 -3.37 9.46 4.19
CA VAL A 105 -4.43 10.16 4.93
C VAL A 105 -5.04 9.23 5.99
N LEU A 106 -5.33 8.00 5.59
CA LEU A 106 -5.86 6.98 6.51
C LEU A 106 -4.84 6.61 7.59
N VAL A 107 -3.58 6.43 7.22
CA VAL A 107 -2.50 6.12 8.17
C VAL A 107 -2.40 7.22 9.24
N ARG A 108 -2.43 8.48 8.84
CA ARG A 108 -2.38 9.62 9.77
C ARG A 108 -3.63 9.68 10.67
N ALA A 109 -4.80 9.44 10.11
CA ALA A 109 -6.05 9.42 10.87
C ALA A 109 -6.05 8.32 11.94
N VAL A 110 -5.63 7.11 11.59
CA VAL A 110 -5.50 5.98 12.52
C VAL A 110 -4.46 6.30 13.61
N GLY A 111 -3.30 6.82 13.24
CA GLY A 111 -2.25 7.21 14.19
C GLY A 111 -2.71 8.28 15.16
N SER A 112 -3.41 9.32 14.69
CA SER A 112 -3.99 10.38 15.53
C SER A 112 -5.06 9.84 16.47
N GLY A 113 -5.92 8.95 16.00
CA GLY A 113 -6.93 8.28 16.82
C GLY A 113 -6.31 7.45 17.96
N ALA A 114 -5.26 6.70 17.67
CA ALA A 114 -4.53 5.93 18.67
C ALA A 114 -3.88 6.83 19.72
N ARG A 115 -3.24 7.92 19.31
CA ARG A 115 -2.63 8.89 20.24
C ARG A 115 -3.66 9.55 21.16
N ARG A 116 -4.82 9.93 20.63
CA ARG A 116 -5.92 10.50 21.42
C ARG A 116 -6.43 9.54 22.48
N ARG A 117 -6.58 8.25 22.14
CA ARG A 117 -7.01 7.21 23.08
C ARG A 117 -6.00 7.01 24.20
N LEU A 118 -4.70 6.96 23.88
CA LEU A 118 -3.65 6.84 24.87
C LEU A 118 -3.58 8.06 25.81
N ALA A 119 -3.73 9.26 25.28
CA ALA A 119 -3.76 10.49 26.07
C ALA A 119 -4.96 10.53 27.03
N ARG A 120 -6.14 10.05 26.59
CA ARG A 120 -7.33 9.95 27.45
C ARG A 120 -7.14 8.94 28.57
N ARG A 121 -6.57 7.78 28.28
CA ARG A 121 -6.27 6.76 29.30
C ARG A 121 -5.26 7.29 30.32
N GLY A 122 -4.25 7.98 29.89
CA GLY A 122 -3.23 8.56 30.78
C GLY A 122 -3.81 9.66 31.69
N ARG A 123 -4.82 10.40 31.26
CA ARG A 123 -5.54 11.37 32.09
C ARG A 123 -6.45 10.68 33.10
N ALA A 124 -7.27 9.74 32.66
CA ALA A 124 -8.16 8.99 33.54
C ALA A 124 -7.39 8.28 34.67
N ASN A 125 -6.18 7.80 34.39
CA ASN A 125 -5.35 7.11 35.39
C ASN A 125 -4.64 8.08 36.36
N ARG A 126 -4.59 9.38 36.04
CA ARG A 126 -4.02 10.42 36.92
C ARG A 126 -5.08 11.06 37.84
N ASP A 127 -6.34 11.00 37.41
CA ASP A 127 -7.46 11.56 38.15
C ASP A 127 -8.14 10.52 39.08
N ALA A 128 -7.65 9.29 39.03
CA ALA A 128 -8.06 8.21 39.94
C ALA A 128 -7.03 8.08 41.09
#